data_46f95db663b40c7320e62a1b14bb5cbb
#
_entry.id   46f95db663b40c7320e62a1b14bb5cbb
#
_cell.length_a   1.000
_cell.length_b   1.000
_cell.length_c   1.000
_cell.angle_alpha   90.00
_cell.angle_beta   90.00
_cell.angle_gamma   90.00
#
_symmetry.space_group_name_H-M   'P 1'
#
loop_
_entity.id
_entity.type
_entity.pdbx_description
1 polymer ?
#
loop_
_entity_poly.entity_id
_entity_poly.type
_entity_poly.pdbx_seq_one_letter_code
_entity_poly.pdbx_strand_id
1 'polypeptide(L)'
;LGPFPHTAPRATISEQNPAGTDGFEFVEFAHPEPQVLRDLFSAMGYVHVASHKSKAIELWQQGDISYLINAEPGTHAAEFIDVHGPCAPSMGWRVVDAEHAFKHAVAKGAQPYQGSGKALDVPAIVGIGGSLIYFIDQYFDTSPYNTEFEWITDAHPTGVGFHYLDHLTHNVFKGNMDKWFKFYGDLFNFREIRFFDIQGKHTGLFSRALTSACGRIRIPINEDRGETGQIVNYLKKYNGEGIQHIAVGAHDIYDSVDAISERGVRFMPGPPEAYYKMSHDRVVGHNEPIDRMQKHGILIDGEGVVDGGETKILLQIFSKTVIGPIFFEFIQRKGDDGFGEGNFKALFESIEAEEMARGDYGDQVSAD
;
A
#
# COMPACT_ATOMS: atom_id res chain seq x y z
N LEU A 1 0.73 -6.29 -15.71
CA LEU A 1 0.09 -6.79 -14.48
C LEU A 1 -0.91 -5.76 -13.97
N GLY A 2 -1.95 -5.55 -14.73
CA GLY A 2 -2.96 -4.52 -14.46
C GLY A 2 -3.86 -4.83 -13.26
N PRO A 3 -4.90 -4.00 -13.04
CA PRO A 3 -5.89 -4.21 -11.99
C PRO A 3 -6.50 -5.61 -12.11
N PHE A 4 -6.82 -6.17 -10.96
CA PHE A 4 -7.29 -7.52 -10.83
C PHE A 4 -8.80 -7.55 -10.58
N PRO A 5 -9.63 -7.70 -11.62
CA PRO A 5 -11.07 -7.73 -11.44
C PRO A 5 -11.52 -9.02 -10.75
N HIS A 6 -12.67 -8.99 -10.07
CA HIS A 6 -13.29 -10.14 -9.42
C HIS A 6 -13.49 -11.35 -10.37
N THR A 7 -13.73 -11.08 -11.65
CA THR A 7 -13.95 -12.09 -12.68
C THR A 7 -12.66 -12.70 -13.25
N ALA A 8 -11.49 -12.22 -12.83
CA ALA A 8 -10.24 -12.79 -13.31
C ALA A 8 -10.07 -14.24 -12.82
N PRO A 9 -9.52 -15.13 -13.64
CA PRO A 9 -9.28 -16.51 -13.24
C PRO A 9 -8.37 -16.58 -12.01
N ARG A 10 -8.66 -17.52 -11.09
CA ARG A 10 -7.79 -17.82 -9.96
C ARG A 10 -6.41 -18.26 -10.43
N ALA A 11 -5.39 -17.89 -9.68
CA ALA A 11 -4.06 -18.43 -9.85
C ALA A 11 -4.04 -19.94 -9.56
N THR A 12 -2.97 -20.61 -9.95
CA THR A 12 -2.77 -22.04 -9.67
C THR A 12 -1.49 -22.23 -8.86
N ILE A 13 -1.45 -23.29 -8.05
CA ILE A 13 -0.21 -23.74 -7.40
C ILE A 13 0.67 -24.39 -8.49
N SER A 14 1.92 -23.92 -8.59
CA SER A 14 2.90 -24.40 -9.57
C SER A 14 4.33 -24.21 -9.03
N GLU A 15 5.33 -24.67 -9.76
CA GLU A 15 6.73 -24.39 -9.42
C GLU A 15 7.04 -22.89 -9.38
N GLN A 16 6.38 -22.10 -10.24
CA GLN A 16 6.54 -20.64 -10.30
C GLN A 16 5.73 -19.93 -9.21
N ASN A 17 4.62 -20.52 -8.77
CA ASN A 17 3.75 -20.01 -7.72
C ASN A 17 3.54 -21.06 -6.61
N PRO A 18 4.58 -21.41 -5.85
CA PRO A 18 4.55 -22.56 -4.95
C PRO A 18 3.61 -22.39 -3.75
N ALA A 19 3.36 -21.17 -3.31
CA ALA A 19 2.39 -20.87 -2.26
C ALA A 19 0.97 -20.59 -2.81
N GLY A 20 0.79 -20.56 -4.14
CA GLY A 20 -0.51 -20.30 -4.74
C GLY A 20 -1.03 -18.88 -4.50
N THR A 21 -0.15 -17.86 -4.46
CA THR A 21 -0.57 -16.46 -4.27
C THR A 21 -1.49 -15.99 -5.38
N ASP A 22 -2.52 -15.17 -5.05
CA ASP A 22 -3.57 -14.73 -5.99
C ASP A 22 -4.00 -13.27 -5.80
N GLY A 23 -3.26 -12.47 -5.06
CA GLY A 23 -3.50 -11.04 -4.85
C GLY A 23 -3.66 -10.65 -3.40
N PHE A 24 -3.93 -9.37 -3.17
CA PHE A 24 -4.29 -8.86 -1.85
C PHE A 24 -5.76 -9.13 -1.54
N GLU A 25 -6.07 -9.42 -0.27
CA GLU A 25 -7.45 -9.49 0.21
C GLU A 25 -7.80 -8.29 1.07
N PHE A 26 -6.97 -7.95 2.07
CA PHE A 26 -7.23 -6.82 2.94
C PHE A 26 -5.96 -6.19 3.50
N VAL A 27 -6.11 -5.00 4.04
CA VAL A 27 -5.17 -4.38 4.99
C VAL A 27 -5.90 -4.15 6.31
N GLU A 28 -5.29 -4.58 7.42
CA GLU A 28 -5.78 -4.30 8.77
C GLU A 28 -5.15 -3.02 9.29
N PHE A 29 -5.96 -2.21 9.96
CA PHE A 29 -5.53 -0.97 10.60
C PHE A 29 -5.95 -0.97 12.06
N ALA A 30 -5.12 -0.36 12.89
CA ALA A 30 -5.41 -0.16 14.29
C ALA A 30 -4.95 1.24 14.74
N HIS A 31 -5.71 1.83 15.64
CA HIS A 31 -5.48 3.18 16.15
C HIS A 31 -5.94 3.28 17.61
N PRO A 32 -5.21 3.99 18.50
CA PRO A 32 -5.67 4.22 19.89
C PRO A 32 -7.05 4.85 19.96
N GLU A 33 -7.40 5.66 18.96
CA GLU A 33 -8.72 6.28 18.77
C GLU A 33 -9.33 5.77 17.45
N PRO A 34 -10.08 4.65 17.42
CA PRO A 34 -10.59 4.05 16.17
C PRO A 34 -11.47 4.98 15.33
N GLN A 35 -12.08 6.01 15.95
CA GLN A 35 -12.90 6.99 15.24
C GLN A 35 -12.09 7.76 14.17
N VAL A 36 -10.80 7.98 14.41
CA VAL A 36 -9.90 8.62 13.43
C VAL A 36 -9.85 7.82 12.12
N LEU A 37 -9.78 6.48 12.21
CA LEU A 37 -9.80 5.62 11.03
C LEU A 37 -11.16 5.63 10.33
N ARG A 38 -12.26 5.60 11.09
CA ARG A 38 -13.63 5.65 10.52
C ARG A 38 -13.85 6.95 9.74
N ASP A 39 -13.46 8.08 10.32
CA ASP A 39 -13.58 9.39 9.67
C ASP A 39 -12.71 9.47 8.41
N LEU A 40 -11.48 8.97 8.48
CA LEU A 40 -10.55 8.93 7.34
C LEU A 40 -11.11 8.06 6.20
N PHE A 41 -11.51 6.83 6.50
CA PHE A 41 -12.00 5.91 5.47
C PHE A 41 -13.31 6.39 4.86
N SER A 42 -14.21 6.97 5.67
CA SER A 42 -15.42 7.62 5.16
C SER A 42 -15.08 8.79 4.23
N ALA A 43 -14.12 9.66 4.58
CA ALA A 43 -13.67 10.74 3.73
C ALA A 43 -13.04 10.23 2.42
N MET A 44 -12.37 9.09 2.44
CA MET A 44 -11.81 8.43 1.26
C MET A 44 -12.85 7.63 0.45
N GLY A 45 -14.13 7.63 0.85
CA GLY A 45 -15.22 6.99 0.12
C GLY A 45 -15.45 5.51 0.44
N TYR A 46 -14.75 4.97 1.45
CA TYR A 46 -15.04 3.62 1.95
C TYR A 46 -16.32 3.60 2.79
N VAL A 47 -17.00 2.48 2.78
CA VAL A 47 -18.24 2.25 3.51
C VAL A 47 -18.01 1.14 4.54
N HIS A 48 -18.51 1.35 5.75
CA HIS A 48 -18.60 0.30 6.78
C HIS A 48 -19.68 -0.71 6.36
N VAL A 49 -19.26 -1.84 5.81
CA VAL A 49 -20.18 -2.82 5.21
C VAL A 49 -20.54 -3.98 6.12
N ALA A 50 -19.69 -4.31 7.09
CA ALA A 50 -19.96 -5.40 8.02
C ALA A 50 -19.20 -5.22 9.34
N SER A 51 -19.70 -5.82 10.42
CA SER A 51 -19.06 -5.88 11.74
C SER A 51 -18.85 -7.33 12.15
N HIS A 52 -17.71 -7.63 12.78
CA HIS A 52 -17.42 -8.96 13.28
C HIS A 52 -18.41 -9.35 14.40
N LYS A 53 -18.92 -10.58 14.36
CA LYS A 53 -19.98 -11.08 15.25
C LYS A 53 -19.63 -11.08 16.75
N SER A 54 -18.34 -11.18 17.09
CA SER A 54 -17.87 -11.35 18.47
C SER A 54 -16.67 -10.50 18.86
N LYS A 55 -16.10 -9.73 17.94
CA LYS A 55 -14.94 -8.86 18.15
C LYS A 55 -15.26 -7.44 17.73
N ALA A 56 -14.59 -6.46 18.31
CA ALA A 56 -14.67 -5.05 17.88
C ALA A 56 -13.84 -4.83 16.60
N ILE A 57 -14.21 -5.51 15.52
CA ILE A 57 -13.58 -5.42 14.20
C ILE A 57 -14.62 -5.05 13.15
N GLU A 58 -14.31 -4.05 12.35
CA GLU A 58 -15.18 -3.53 11.29
C GLU A 58 -14.56 -3.80 9.93
N LEU A 59 -15.40 -4.19 8.96
CA LEU A 59 -15.04 -4.31 7.55
C LEU A 59 -15.50 -3.06 6.79
N TRP A 60 -14.55 -2.39 6.18
CA TRP A 60 -14.75 -1.22 5.33
C TRP A 60 -14.36 -1.55 3.90
N GLN A 61 -15.24 -1.25 2.95
CA GLN A 61 -14.99 -1.60 1.54
C GLN A 61 -15.24 -0.44 0.59
N GLN A 62 -14.53 -0.49 -0.52
CA GLN A 62 -14.77 0.28 -1.74
C GLN A 62 -14.18 -0.49 -2.92
N GLY A 63 -15.02 -0.79 -3.95
CA GLY A 63 -14.60 -1.65 -5.06
C GLY A 63 -14.13 -3.02 -4.54
N ASP A 64 -12.97 -3.48 -4.99
CA ASP A 64 -12.34 -4.72 -4.51
C ASP A 64 -11.31 -4.48 -3.38
N ILE A 65 -11.44 -3.37 -2.68
CA ILE A 65 -10.57 -3.03 -1.56
C ILE A 65 -11.29 -3.30 -0.26
N SER A 66 -10.68 -4.09 0.62
CA SER A 66 -11.16 -4.35 1.98
C SER A 66 -10.17 -3.82 3.02
N TYR A 67 -10.66 -3.06 3.98
CA TYR A 67 -9.93 -2.62 5.16
C TYR A 67 -10.59 -3.15 6.42
N LEU A 68 -9.79 -3.64 7.35
CA LEU A 68 -10.26 -3.99 8.68
C LEU A 68 -9.84 -2.91 9.66
N ILE A 69 -10.78 -2.35 10.44
CA ILE A 69 -10.46 -1.57 11.63
C ILE A 69 -10.57 -2.51 12.82
N ASN A 70 -9.44 -2.79 13.47
CA ASN A 70 -9.41 -3.66 14.64
C ASN A 70 -9.24 -2.83 15.90
N ALA A 71 -10.30 -2.81 16.73
CA ALA A 71 -10.33 -2.18 18.05
C ALA A 71 -10.52 -3.23 19.17
N GLU A 72 -10.37 -4.52 18.88
CA GLU A 72 -10.57 -5.60 19.85
C GLU A 72 -9.39 -5.70 20.81
N PRO A 73 -9.62 -5.59 22.13
CA PRO A 73 -8.57 -5.78 23.14
C PRO A 73 -7.98 -7.20 23.11
N GLY A 74 -6.70 -7.32 23.48
CA GLY A 74 -6.03 -8.62 23.59
C GLY A 74 -5.77 -9.30 22.26
N THR A 75 -5.88 -8.56 21.15
CA THR A 75 -5.47 -9.03 19.82
C THR A 75 -4.03 -8.63 19.50
N HIS A 76 -3.44 -9.28 18.48
CA HIS A 76 -2.16 -8.87 17.92
C HIS A 76 -2.17 -7.37 17.53
N ALA A 77 -3.28 -6.88 16.97
CA ALA A 77 -3.41 -5.46 16.61
C ALA A 77 -3.34 -4.53 17.83
N ALA A 78 -3.93 -4.94 18.96
CA ALA A 78 -3.86 -4.17 20.21
C ALA A 78 -2.42 -4.12 20.75
N GLU A 79 -1.71 -5.26 20.77
CA GLU A 79 -0.28 -5.32 21.13
C GLU A 79 0.58 -4.50 20.18
N PHE A 80 0.23 -4.48 18.89
CA PHE A 80 0.94 -3.71 17.88
C PHE A 80 0.78 -2.19 18.07
N ILE A 81 -0.41 -1.73 18.48
CA ILE A 81 -0.65 -0.32 18.88
C ILE A 81 0.27 0.10 20.04
N ASP A 82 0.45 -0.75 21.04
CA ASP A 82 1.30 -0.45 22.21
C ASP A 82 2.75 -0.18 21.82
N VAL A 83 3.22 -0.80 20.73
CA VAL A 83 4.59 -0.63 20.21
C VAL A 83 4.69 0.50 19.21
N HIS A 84 3.74 0.59 18.27
CA HIS A 84 3.86 1.44 17.08
C HIS A 84 2.93 2.66 17.09
N GLY A 85 1.96 2.73 18.00
CA GLY A 85 0.87 3.69 17.91
C GLY A 85 -0.08 3.36 16.73
N PRO A 86 -0.61 4.39 16.02
CA PRO A 86 -1.41 4.16 14.82
C PRO A 86 -0.64 3.33 13.78
N CYS A 87 -1.21 2.23 13.30
CA CYS A 87 -0.47 1.22 12.53
C CYS A 87 -1.31 0.42 11.55
N ALA A 88 -0.60 -0.32 10.69
CA ALA A 88 -1.13 -1.39 9.85
C ALA A 88 -0.54 -2.74 10.30
N PRO A 89 -1.16 -3.43 11.27
CA PRO A 89 -0.59 -4.61 11.93
C PRO A 89 -0.62 -5.87 11.07
N SER A 90 -1.37 -5.89 9.98
CA SER A 90 -1.41 -7.04 9.09
C SER A 90 -1.89 -6.73 7.68
N MET A 91 -1.64 -7.68 6.78
CA MET A 91 -2.24 -7.75 5.46
C MET A 91 -2.75 -9.16 5.18
N GLY A 92 -3.84 -9.28 4.44
CA GLY A 92 -4.38 -10.54 3.96
C GLY A 92 -4.00 -10.77 2.50
N TRP A 93 -3.55 -11.96 2.18
CA TRP A 93 -3.26 -12.39 0.82
C TRP A 93 -4.26 -13.46 0.36
N ARG A 94 -4.80 -13.27 -0.82
CA ARG A 94 -5.52 -14.32 -1.52
C ARG A 94 -4.56 -15.41 -1.94
N VAL A 95 -4.93 -16.65 -1.67
CA VAL A 95 -4.17 -17.84 -2.06
C VAL A 95 -5.13 -18.91 -2.59
N VAL A 96 -4.60 -19.86 -3.34
CA VAL A 96 -5.40 -20.97 -3.88
C VAL A 96 -5.90 -21.91 -2.78
N ASP A 97 -5.05 -22.13 -1.76
CA ASP A 97 -5.30 -23.02 -0.62
C ASP A 97 -4.51 -22.46 0.58
N ALA A 98 -5.23 -22.03 1.62
CA ALA A 98 -4.64 -21.35 2.78
C ALA A 98 -3.77 -22.27 3.63
N GLU A 99 -4.19 -23.53 3.79
CA GLU A 99 -3.43 -24.51 4.56
C GLU A 99 -2.14 -24.91 3.83
N HIS A 100 -2.21 -25.09 2.50
CA HIS A 100 -1.05 -25.34 1.67
C HIS A 100 -0.07 -24.17 1.72
N ALA A 101 -0.52 -22.93 1.52
CA ALA A 101 0.33 -21.74 1.58
C ALA A 101 1.02 -21.59 2.93
N PHE A 102 0.29 -21.81 4.02
CA PHE A 102 0.83 -21.77 5.37
C PHE A 102 1.88 -22.85 5.61
N LYS A 103 1.57 -24.11 5.30
CA LYS A 103 2.52 -25.24 5.46
C LYS A 103 3.78 -25.04 4.61
N HIS A 104 3.61 -24.57 3.36
CA HIS A 104 4.72 -24.25 2.47
C HIS A 104 5.61 -23.16 3.07
N ALA A 105 5.06 -22.05 3.53
CA ALA A 105 5.81 -20.95 4.12
C ALA A 105 6.57 -21.40 5.39
N VAL A 106 5.90 -22.12 6.29
CA VAL A 106 6.51 -22.65 7.53
C VAL A 106 7.63 -23.65 7.22
N ALA A 107 7.44 -24.54 6.25
CA ALA A 107 8.48 -25.47 5.80
C ALA A 107 9.71 -24.77 5.22
N LYS A 108 9.54 -23.56 4.70
CA LYS A 108 10.61 -22.68 4.20
C LYS A 108 11.21 -21.77 5.28
N GLY A 109 10.75 -21.87 6.53
CA GLY A 109 11.29 -21.14 7.66
C GLY A 109 10.49 -19.91 8.11
N ALA A 110 9.28 -19.69 7.59
CA ALA A 110 8.40 -18.66 8.12
C ALA A 110 8.01 -18.98 9.57
N GLN A 111 7.92 -17.95 10.39
CA GLN A 111 7.43 -18.07 11.76
C GLN A 111 5.90 -18.13 11.75
N PRO A 112 5.27 -19.24 12.18
CA PRO A 112 3.81 -19.30 12.29
C PRO A 112 3.32 -18.39 13.41
N TYR A 113 2.19 -17.71 13.21
CA TYR A 113 1.49 -17.04 14.29
C TYR A 113 0.46 -17.99 14.90
N GLN A 114 0.68 -18.37 16.15
CA GLN A 114 -0.16 -19.33 16.90
C GLN A 114 -0.98 -18.66 18.01
N GLY A 115 -0.91 -17.32 18.12
CA GLY A 115 -1.67 -16.56 19.10
C GLY A 115 -3.17 -16.61 18.84
N SER A 116 -3.98 -16.47 19.91
CA SER A 116 -5.44 -16.37 19.82
C SER A 116 -5.92 -15.01 19.36
N GLY A 117 -5.04 -14.02 19.29
CA GLY A 117 -5.34 -12.62 18.96
C GLY A 117 -5.44 -12.29 17.48
N LYS A 118 -5.77 -13.25 16.61
CA LYS A 118 -5.97 -13.02 15.18
C LYS A 118 -7.25 -12.21 14.91
N ALA A 119 -7.19 -11.35 13.87
CA ALA A 119 -8.38 -10.65 13.38
C ALA A 119 -9.41 -11.63 12.81
N LEU A 120 -8.96 -12.57 11.97
CA LEU A 120 -9.78 -13.61 11.31
C LEU A 120 -9.29 -15.01 11.70
N ASP A 121 -10.19 -15.97 11.68
CA ASP A 121 -9.85 -17.38 11.98
C ASP A 121 -9.29 -18.11 10.75
N VAL A 122 -8.19 -17.62 10.24
CA VAL A 122 -7.45 -18.18 9.10
C VAL A 122 -5.95 -18.31 9.43
N PRO A 123 -5.19 -19.12 8.68
CA PRO A 123 -3.74 -19.26 8.89
C PRO A 123 -2.99 -17.94 8.72
N ALA A 124 -1.98 -17.69 9.56
CA ALA A 124 -1.15 -16.49 9.47
C ALA A 124 0.31 -16.79 9.86
N ILE A 125 1.22 -16.03 9.27
CA ILE A 125 2.65 -16.03 9.61
C ILE A 125 3.08 -14.62 10.03
N VAL A 126 4.21 -14.55 10.73
CA VAL A 126 4.84 -13.28 11.10
C VAL A 126 5.66 -12.76 9.93
N GLY A 127 5.41 -11.51 9.54
CA GLY A 127 6.10 -10.79 8.48
C GLY A 127 6.89 -9.60 8.99
N ILE A 128 6.97 -8.57 8.14
CA ILE A 128 7.76 -7.37 8.39
C ILE A 128 7.41 -6.71 9.72
N GLY A 129 8.43 -6.36 10.50
CA GLY A 129 8.28 -5.65 11.76
C GLY A 129 7.41 -6.35 12.81
N GLY A 130 7.12 -7.65 12.65
CA GLY A 130 6.19 -8.39 13.49
C GLY A 130 4.74 -8.32 13.03
N SER A 131 4.44 -7.63 11.93
CA SER A 131 3.10 -7.64 11.31
C SER A 131 2.73 -9.04 10.83
N LEU A 132 1.44 -9.31 10.65
CA LEU A 132 0.98 -10.62 10.19
C LEU A 132 0.67 -10.62 8.69
N ILE A 133 0.89 -11.77 8.07
CA ILE A 133 0.41 -12.11 6.73
C ILE A 133 -0.61 -13.23 6.90
N TYR A 134 -1.86 -12.93 6.60
CA TYR A 134 -2.96 -13.89 6.61
C TYR A 134 -3.11 -14.55 5.25
N PHE A 135 -3.44 -15.84 5.20
CA PHE A 135 -3.73 -16.56 3.97
C PHE A 135 -5.23 -16.82 3.84
N ILE A 136 -5.82 -16.32 2.77
CA ILE A 136 -7.27 -16.36 2.52
C ILE A 136 -7.51 -17.13 1.22
N ASP A 137 -8.20 -18.28 1.28
CA ASP A 137 -8.55 -19.09 0.10
C ASP A 137 -10.02 -19.01 -0.28
N GLN A 138 -10.83 -18.39 0.58
CA GLN A 138 -12.22 -18.08 0.32
C GLN A 138 -12.35 -16.57 0.10
N TYR A 139 -12.58 -16.17 -1.13
CA TYR A 139 -12.74 -14.78 -1.53
C TYR A 139 -13.75 -14.69 -2.69
N PHE A 140 -14.15 -13.50 -3.09
CA PHE A 140 -15.28 -13.22 -3.96
C PHE A 140 -16.60 -13.62 -3.31
N ASP A 141 -17.38 -14.52 -3.92
CA ASP A 141 -18.71 -14.93 -3.42
C ASP A 141 -18.65 -15.72 -2.11
N THR A 142 -17.52 -16.36 -1.82
CA THR A 142 -17.28 -17.11 -0.57
C THR A 142 -16.12 -16.45 0.17
N SER A 143 -16.40 -15.59 1.13
CA SER A 143 -15.36 -14.95 1.92
C SER A 143 -15.48 -15.29 3.40
N PRO A 144 -14.41 -15.20 4.21
CA PRO A 144 -14.49 -15.38 5.66
C PRO A 144 -15.43 -14.35 6.29
N TYR A 145 -15.66 -13.21 5.62
CA TYR A 145 -16.60 -12.20 6.10
C TYR A 145 -18.04 -12.73 6.16
N ASN A 146 -18.44 -13.66 5.28
CA ASN A 146 -19.77 -14.26 5.33
C ASN A 146 -19.99 -15.14 6.57
N THR A 147 -18.94 -15.71 7.14
CA THR A 147 -19.01 -16.58 8.32
C THR A 147 -18.78 -15.81 9.63
N GLU A 148 -17.81 -14.91 9.64
CA GLU A 148 -17.36 -14.22 10.87
C GLU A 148 -18.03 -12.87 11.11
N PHE A 149 -18.62 -12.25 10.07
CA PHE A 149 -19.21 -10.90 10.16
C PHE A 149 -20.72 -10.91 9.95
N GLU A 150 -21.37 -9.87 10.45
CA GLU A 150 -22.75 -9.49 10.14
C GLU A 150 -22.73 -8.33 9.17
N TRP A 151 -23.33 -8.51 8.00
CA TRP A 151 -23.44 -7.49 6.97
C TRP A 151 -24.42 -6.39 7.37
N ILE A 152 -24.01 -5.14 7.18
CA ILE A 152 -24.81 -3.94 7.46
C ILE A 152 -25.43 -3.42 6.15
N THR A 153 -24.68 -3.56 5.06
CA THR A 153 -25.09 -3.15 3.71
C THR A 153 -24.45 -4.04 2.67
N ASP A 154 -24.71 -3.78 1.38
CA ASP A 154 -24.14 -4.52 0.28
C ASP A 154 -22.60 -4.44 0.27
N ALA A 155 -21.98 -5.55 -0.07
CA ALA A 155 -20.53 -5.62 -0.26
C ALA A 155 -20.09 -4.84 -1.52
N HIS A 156 -18.82 -4.43 -1.53
CA HIS A 156 -18.14 -3.83 -2.67
C HIS A 156 -18.81 -2.56 -3.23
N PRO A 157 -19.18 -1.57 -2.40
CA PRO A 157 -19.75 -0.30 -2.86
C PRO A 157 -18.76 0.41 -3.79
N THR A 158 -19.25 1.11 -4.79
CA THR A 158 -18.40 1.82 -5.76
C THR A 158 -17.58 2.95 -5.11
N GLY A 159 -18.13 3.58 -4.07
CA GLY A 159 -17.48 4.70 -3.38
C GLY A 159 -17.18 5.87 -4.31
N VAL A 160 -15.92 6.32 -4.31
CA VAL A 160 -15.44 7.41 -5.17
C VAL A 160 -14.61 6.92 -6.36
N GLY A 161 -14.61 5.59 -6.62
CA GLY A 161 -13.96 4.99 -7.79
C GLY A 161 -12.60 4.35 -7.54
N PHE A 162 -12.16 4.20 -6.30
CA PHE A 162 -11.05 3.29 -5.98
C PHE A 162 -11.55 1.84 -6.02
N HIS A 163 -10.76 0.92 -6.59
CA HIS A 163 -11.31 -0.40 -6.87
C HIS A 163 -10.36 -1.58 -6.67
N TYR A 164 -9.07 -1.36 -6.40
CA TYR A 164 -8.13 -2.45 -6.05
C TYR A 164 -6.94 -1.95 -5.24
N LEU A 165 -6.32 -2.86 -4.47
CA LEU A 165 -5.03 -2.63 -3.83
C LEU A 165 -3.91 -2.85 -4.85
N ASP A 166 -3.13 -1.82 -5.13
CA ASP A 166 -2.05 -1.87 -6.13
C ASP A 166 -0.75 -2.42 -5.51
N HIS A 167 -0.29 -1.79 -4.45
CA HIS A 167 0.92 -2.21 -3.73
C HIS A 167 0.95 -1.71 -2.29
N LEU A 168 1.78 -2.36 -1.46
CA LEU A 168 2.05 -1.98 -0.08
C LEU A 168 3.55 -1.79 0.10
N THR A 169 3.99 -0.55 0.23
CA THR A 169 5.40 -0.22 0.37
C THR A 169 5.87 -0.39 1.81
N HIS A 170 7.00 -1.03 2.00
CA HIS A 170 7.63 -1.30 3.29
C HIS A 170 8.86 -0.43 3.49
N ASN A 171 9.02 0.11 4.70
CA ASN A 171 10.26 0.73 5.15
C ASN A 171 11.00 -0.20 6.10
N VAL A 172 12.29 -0.38 5.87
CA VAL A 172 13.14 -1.29 6.63
C VAL A 172 14.37 -0.57 7.18
N PHE A 173 14.96 -1.12 8.25
CA PHE A 173 16.24 -0.65 8.76
C PHE A 173 17.36 -0.84 7.73
N LYS A 174 18.32 0.04 7.77
CA LYS A 174 19.52 -0.04 6.93
C LYS A 174 20.22 -1.39 7.10
N GLY A 175 20.46 -2.07 5.97
CA GLY A 175 20.99 -3.44 5.91
C GLY A 175 19.94 -4.54 5.94
N ASN A 176 18.65 -4.22 6.10
CA ASN A 176 17.57 -5.22 6.15
C ASN A 176 16.84 -5.42 4.81
N MET A 177 17.12 -4.63 3.78
CA MET A 177 16.50 -4.79 2.46
C MET A 177 16.70 -6.21 1.91
N ASP A 178 17.93 -6.73 1.94
CA ASP A 178 18.22 -8.08 1.44
C ASP A 178 17.56 -9.17 2.29
N LYS A 179 17.42 -8.96 3.61
CA LYS A 179 16.71 -9.89 4.50
C LYS A 179 15.24 -10.03 4.07
N TRP A 180 14.56 -8.91 3.84
CA TRP A 180 13.14 -8.93 3.47
C TRP A 180 12.93 -9.32 2.00
N PHE A 181 13.85 -8.93 1.10
CA PHE A 181 13.87 -9.46 -0.25
C PHE A 181 13.94 -11.00 -0.26
N LYS A 182 14.86 -11.54 0.54
CA LYS A 182 15.05 -12.99 0.69
C LYS A 182 13.81 -13.65 1.31
N PHE A 183 13.18 -13.02 2.31
CA PHE A 183 11.95 -13.50 2.92
C PHE A 183 10.86 -13.73 1.88
N TYR A 184 10.54 -12.71 1.08
CA TYR A 184 9.51 -12.82 0.05
C TYR A 184 9.93 -13.75 -1.11
N GLY A 185 11.20 -13.75 -1.48
CA GLY A 185 11.73 -14.62 -2.53
C GLY A 185 11.72 -16.10 -2.16
N ASP A 186 12.29 -16.43 -1.01
CA ASP A 186 12.44 -17.84 -0.57
C ASP A 186 11.10 -18.49 -0.20
N LEU A 187 10.20 -17.72 0.44
CA LEU A 187 8.90 -18.24 0.88
C LEU A 187 7.86 -18.31 -0.24
N PHE A 188 7.84 -17.30 -1.13
CA PHE A 188 6.72 -17.10 -2.04
C PHE A 188 7.13 -16.92 -3.50
N ASN A 189 8.43 -17.09 -3.80
CA ASN A 189 8.97 -16.90 -5.13
C ASN A 189 8.71 -15.49 -5.72
N PHE A 190 8.71 -14.46 -4.85
CA PHE A 190 8.70 -13.08 -5.33
C PHE A 190 10.01 -12.77 -6.05
N ARG A 191 9.92 -11.89 -7.04
CA ARG A 191 11.06 -11.44 -7.82
C ARG A 191 11.14 -9.93 -7.87
N GLU A 192 12.34 -9.40 -7.96
CA GLU A 192 12.58 -7.99 -8.23
C GLU A 192 12.14 -7.67 -9.66
N ILE A 193 11.40 -6.59 -9.82
CA ILE A 193 11.00 -6.05 -11.12
C ILE A 193 11.62 -4.69 -11.40
N ARG A 194 12.02 -3.95 -10.33
CA ARG A 194 12.73 -2.68 -10.44
C ARG A 194 13.60 -2.46 -9.20
N PHE A 195 14.71 -1.77 -9.42
CA PHE A 195 15.57 -1.23 -8.37
C PHE A 195 15.76 0.26 -8.59
N PHE A 196 15.58 1.06 -7.55
CA PHE A 196 15.74 2.51 -7.60
C PHE A 196 16.85 2.94 -6.65
N ASP A 197 17.71 3.83 -7.13
CA ASP A 197 18.69 4.56 -6.35
C ASP A 197 18.34 6.04 -6.43
N ILE A 198 17.66 6.55 -5.40
CA ILE A 198 17.09 7.89 -5.38
C ILE A 198 17.91 8.79 -4.50
N GLN A 199 18.30 9.94 -5.04
CA GLN A 199 18.96 11.02 -4.32
C GLN A 199 18.11 12.29 -4.38
N GLY A 200 17.74 12.80 -3.20
CA GLY A 200 17.16 14.12 -3.02
C GLY A 200 18.25 15.18 -2.83
N LYS A 201 17.87 16.34 -2.31
CA LYS A 201 18.81 17.44 -2.03
C LYS A 201 19.69 17.16 -0.82
N HIS A 202 19.16 16.49 0.18
CA HIS A 202 19.81 16.30 1.48
C HIS A 202 19.99 14.83 1.84
N THR A 203 19.08 13.98 1.43
CA THR A 203 19.03 12.56 1.77
C THR A 203 18.83 11.68 0.54
N GLY A 204 18.80 10.38 0.71
CA GLY A 204 18.56 9.44 -0.39
C GLY A 204 18.16 8.07 0.11
N LEU A 205 17.53 7.30 -0.74
CA LEU A 205 17.09 5.94 -0.43
C LEU A 205 17.36 4.97 -1.57
N PHE A 206 17.39 3.70 -1.22
CA PHE A 206 17.23 2.59 -2.15
C PHE A 206 15.81 2.05 -2.07
N SER A 207 15.23 1.70 -3.21
CA SER A 207 13.96 0.99 -3.26
C SER A 207 14.05 -0.21 -4.19
N ARG A 208 13.51 -1.33 -3.73
CA ARG A 208 13.49 -2.58 -4.48
C ARG A 208 12.03 -3.03 -4.62
N ALA A 209 11.48 -2.91 -5.81
CA ALA A 209 10.10 -3.30 -6.09
C ALA A 209 10.00 -4.79 -6.40
N LEU A 210 9.24 -5.50 -5.57
CA LEU A 210 8.98 -6.93 -5.70
C LEU A 210 7.57 -7.20 -6.22
N THR A 211 7.41 -8.28 -6.97
CA THR A 211 6.11 -8.81 -7.35
C THR A 211 6.04 -10.30 -7.05
N SER A 212 4.86 -10.76 -6.63
CA SER A 212 4.53 -12.17 -6.47
C SER A 212 4.52 -12.91 -7.80
N ALA A 213 4.53 -14.24 -7.76
CA ALA A 213 4.43 -15.08 -8.94
C ALA A 213 3.13 -14.87 -9.73
N CYS A 214 2.02 -14.59 -9.05
CA CYS A 214 0.75 -14.21 -9.70
C CYS A 214 0.77 -12.79 -10.28
N GLY A 215 1.76 -11.96 -9.90
CA GLY A 215 1.89 -10.57 -10.35
C GLY A 215 0.95 -9.56 -9.68
N ARG A 216 0.13 -10.00 -8.72
CA ARG A 216 -0.95 -9.21 -8.11
C ARG A 216 -0.64 -8.74 -6.69
N ILE A 217 0.43 -9.23 -6.08
CA ILE A 217 0.96 -8.72 -4.82
C ILE A 217 2.28 -8.04 -5.15
N ARG A 218 2.31 -6.72 -4.95
CA ARG A 218 3.48 -5.90 -5.22
C ARG A 218 3.92 -5.26 -3.91
N ILE A 219 5.20 -5.36 -3.60
CA ILE A 219 5.79 -4.88 -2.35
C ILE A 219 7.11 -4.17 -2.66
N PRO A 220 7.09 -2.85 -2.82
CA PRO A 220 8.33 -2.07 -2.77
C PRO A 220 8.92 -2.10 -1.35
N ILE A 221 10.24 -2.25 -1.25
CA ILE A 221 10.98 -2.22 0.01
C ILE A 221 11.96 -1.06 -0.06
N ASN A 222 11.86 -0.13 0.88
CA ASN A 222 12.70 1.06 0.96
C ASN A 222 13.68 0.97 2.11
N GLU A 223 14.91 1.34 1.85
CA GLU A 223 16.00 1.44 2.82
C GLU A 223 16.72 2.78 2.65
N ASP A 224 17.06 3.45 3.75
CA ASP A 224 17.80 4.72 3.70
C ASP A 224 19.26 4.50 3.30
N ARG A 225 19.82 5.41 2.51
CA ARG A 225 21.24 5.39 2.15
C ARG A 225 22.13 5.79 3.32
N GLY A 226 21.66 6.72 4.13
CA GLY A 226 22.38 7.37 5.24
C GLY A 226 21.88 6.95 6.61
N GLU A 227 22.28 7.76 7.59
CA GLU A 227 21.84 7.65 8.98
C GLU A 227 20.73 8.67 9.30
N THR A 228 20.38 9.50 8.33
CA THR A 228 19.32 10.51 8.39
C THR A 228 18.52 10.48 7.09
N GLY A 229 17.21 10.69 7.17
CA GLY A 229 16.34 10.72 6.01
C GLY A 229 14.92 10.30 6.37
N GLN A 230 14.04 10.35 5.38
CA GLN A 230 12.62 10.06 5.59
C GLN A 230 12.34 8.62 6.05
N ILE A 231 13.15 7.64 5.62
CA ILE A 231 13.00 6.26 6.07
C ILE A 231 13.42 6.13 7.53
N VAL A 232 14.54 6.76 7.91
CA VAL A 232 15.00 6.81 9.33
C VAL A 232 13.96 7.50 10.21
N ASN A 233 13.37 8.61 9.73
CA ASN A 233 12.31 9.32 10.45
C ASN A 233 11.05 8.46 10.62
N TYR A 234 10.63 7.76 9.55
CA TYR A 234 9.54 6.79 9.63
C TYR A 234 9.83 5.72 10.70
N LEU A 235 11.00 5.07 10.64
CA LEU A 235 11.39 3.99 11.55
C LEU A 235 11.41 4.43 13.01
N LYS A 236 11.88 5.66 13.29
CA LYS A 236 11.84 6.26 14.62
C LYS A 236 10.41 6.52 15.09
N LYS A 237 9.58 7.11 14.23
CA LYS A 237 8.21 7.52 14.54
C LYS A 237 7.28 6.32 14.68
N TYR A 238 7.46 5.31 13.82
CA TYR A 238 6.74 4.04 13.83
C TYR A 238 7.29 3.06 14.88
N ASN A 239 8.49 3.34 15.41
CA ASN A 239 9.21 2.47 16.34
C ASN A 239 9.46 1.07 15.75
N GLY A 240 9.91 0.99 14.49
CA GLY A 240 10.18 -0.27 13.81
C GLY A 240 9.97 -0.26 12.31
N GLU A 241 10.20 -1.42 11.71
CA GLU A 241 9.91 -1.68 10.28
C GLU A 241 8.41 -1.88 10.08
N GLY A 242 7.90 -1.54 8.89
CA GLY A 242 6.49 -1.74 8.60
C GLY A 242 6.04 -1.14 7.26
N ILE A 243 4.73 -1.12 7.06
CA ILE A 243 4.09 -0.55 5.89
C ILE A 243 4.16 0.98 5.96
N GLN A 244 4.80 1.60 4.96
CA GLN A 244 4.90 3.05 4.83
C GLN A 244 3.67 3.64 4.18
N HIS A 245 3.22 3.05 3.05
CA HIS A 245 2.03 3.50 2.36
C HIS A 245 1.27 2.37 1.68
N ILE A 246 0.01 2.66 1.47
CA ILE A 246 -0.94 1.79 0.80
C ILE A 246 -1.34 2.47 -0.51
N ALA A 247 -1.04 1.83 -1.64
CA ALA A 247 -1.44 2.32 -2.95
C ALA A 247 -2.75 1.67 -3.40
N VAL A 248 -3.69 2.50 -3.81
CA VAL A 248 -5.00 2.08 -4.31
C VAL A 248 -5.23 2.58 -5.73
N GLY A 249 -5.75 1.70 -6.59
CA GLY A 249 -6.03 2.00 -7.98
C GLY A 249 -7.38 2.69 -8.16
N ALA A 250 -7.41 3.75 -8.99
CA ALA A 250 -8.60 4.49 -9.37
C ALA A 250 -9.03 4.17 -10.80
N HIS A 251 -10.35 4.17 -11.05
CA HIS A 251 -10.89 4.16 -12.41
C HIS A 251 -10.63 5.48 -13.13
N ASP A 252 -10.91 6.58 -12.44
CA ASP A 252 -10.57 7.95 -12.85
C ASP A 252 -9.99 8.68 -11.65
N ILE A 253 -8.68 8.92 -11.69
CA ILE A 253 -7.97 9.56 -10.57
C ILE A 253 -8.44 11.01 -10.35
N TYR A 254 -8.85 11.71 -11.40
CA TYR A 254 -9.27 13.10 -11.30
C TYR A 254 -10.58 13.22 -10.53
N ASP A 255 -11.58 12.42 -10.88
CA ASP A 255 -12.88 12.41 -10.21
C ASP A 255 -12.77 11.89 -8.78
N SER A 256 -11.97 10.85 -8.57
CA SER A 256 -11.71 10.30 -7.24
C SER A 256 -11.02 11.32 -6.32
N VAL A 257 -9.98 12.00 -6.81
CA VAL A 257 -9.22 12.99 -6.04
C VAL A 257 -10.05 14.25 -5.78
N ASP A 258 -10.83 14.73 -6.76
CA ASP A 258 -11.80 15.81 -6.53
C ASP A 258 -12.74 15.46 -5.37
N ALA A 259 -13.35 14.26 -5.41
CA ALA A 259 -14.31 13.82 -4.39
C ALA A 259 -13.71 13.70 -2.99
N ILE A 260 -12.52 13.12 -2.83
CA ILE A 260 -11.89 13.00 -1.50
C ILE A 260 -11.32 14.32 -1.00
N SER A 261 -10.86 15.21 -1.90
CA SER A 261 -10.41 16.56 -1.56
C SER A 261 -11.53 17.39 -0.95
N GLU A 262 -12.74 17.34 -1.53
CA GLU A 262 -13.94 18.00 -1.02
C GLU A 262 -14.36 17.48 0.37
N ARG A 263 -14.08 16.21 0.65
CA ARG A 263 -14.32 15.57 1.97
C ARG A 263 -13.22 15.82 2.99
N GLY A 264 -12.20 16.61 2.64
CA GLY A 264 -11.15 17.04 3.57
C GLY A 264 -9.86 16.24 3.55
N VAL A 265 -9.72 15.24 2.69
CA VAL A 265 -8.41 14.55 2.51
C VAL A 265 -7.39 15.56 1.99
N ARG A 266 -6.22 15.60 2.61
CA ARG A 266 -5.12 16.49 2.25
C ARG A 266 -3.99 15.70 1.60
N PHE A 267 -3.35 16.34 0.61
CA PHE A 267 -2.26 15.76 -0.16
C PHE A 267 -0.92 16.37 0.22
N MET A 268 0.16 15.66 -0.07
CA MET A 268 1.50 16.20 -0.02
C MET A 268 1.64 17.37 -1.02
N PRO A 269 2.58 18.31 -0.79
CA PRO A 269 2.83 19.38 -1.74
C PRO A 269 3.12 18.82 -3.14
N GLY A 270 2.42 19.33 -4.15
CA GLY A 270 2.68 18.96 -5.54
C GLY A 270 3.98 19.56 -6.06
N PRO A 271 4.46 19.07 -7.21
CA PRO A 271 5.64 19.63 -7.86
C PRO A 271 5.38 21.07 -8.36
N PRO A 272 6.45 21.84 -8.64
CA PRO A 272 6.31 23.21 -9.13
C PRO A 272 5.66 23.25 -10.53
N GLU A 273 5.13 24.40 -10.90
CA GLU A 273 4.47 24.63 -12.20
C GLU A 273 5.30 24.19 -13.41
N ALA A 274 6.62 24.33 -13.33
CA ALA A 274 7.54 23.90 -14.39
C ALA A 274 7.44 22.40 -14.71
N TYR A 275 7.12 21.57 -13.70
CA TYR A 275 6.90 20.13 -13.90
C TYR A 275 5.76 19.87 -14.89
N TYR A 276 4.65 20.59 -14.76
CA TYR A 276 3.46 20.44 -15.62
C TYR A 276 3.70 20.99 -17.01
N LYS A 277 4.42 22.10 -17.13
CA LYS A 277 4.80 22.67 -18.44
C LYS A 277 5.67 21.73 -19.27
N MET A 278 6.47 20.89 -18.60
CA MET A 278 7.35 19.91 -19.24
C MET A 278 6.72 18.52 -19.38
N SER A 279 5.47 18.34 -18.99
CA SER A 279 4.84 17.00 -18.95
C SER A 279 4.79 16.36 -20.35
N HIS A 280 4.48 17.12 -21.39
CA HIS A 280 4.45 16.62 -22.78
C HIS A 280 5.81 16.21 -23.33
N ASP A 281 6.90 16.82 -22.84
CA ASP A 281 8.26 16.45 -23.22
C ASP A 281 8.73 15.19 -22.52
N ARG A 282 8.25 14.97 -21.28
CA ARG A 282 8.59 13.82 -20.45
C ARG A 282 7.78 12.57 -20.79
N VAL A 283 6.49 12.74 -21.08
CA VAL A 283 5.54 11.67 -21.40
C VAL A 283 4.88 12.02 -22.73
N VAL A 284 5.52 11.56 -23.80
CA VAL A 284 5.19 12.01 -25.17
C VAL A 284 3.81 11.52 -25.60
N GLY A 285 3.03 12.41 -26.20
CA GLY A 285 1.74 12.06 -26.80
C GLY A 285 0.57 11.89 -25.84
N HIS A 286 0.74 12.13 -24.54
CA HIS A 286 -0.39 12.09 -23.61
C HIS A 286 -1.37 13.25 -23.84
N ASN A 287 -2.64 13.01 -23.50
CA ASN A 287 -3.72 14.00 -23.58
C ASN A 287 -4.33 14.26 -22.19
N GLU A 288 -3.52 14.09 -21.13
CA GLU A 288 -4.00 14.30 -19.76
C GLU A 288 -4.30 15.79 -19.52
N PRO A 289 -5.36 16.09 -18.73
CA PRO A 289 -5.80 17.49 -18.49
C PRO A 289 -4.84 18.19 -17.51
N ILE A 290 -3.87 18.92 -18.03
CA ILE A 290 -2.79 19.58 -17.27
C ILE A 290 -3.34 20.45 -16.14
N ASP A 291 -4.40 21.22 -16.39
CA ASP A 291 -5.01 22.08 -15.37
C ASP A 291 -5.55 21.27 -14.18
N ARG A 292 -6.17 20.11 -14.43
CA ARG A 292 -6.65 19.21 -13.36
C ARG A 292 -5.48 18.54 -12.62
N MET A 293 -4.44 18.14 -13.34
CA MET A 293 -3.23 17.59 -12.72
C MET A 293 -2.62 18.62 -11.77
N GLN A 294 -2.40 19.84 -12.24
CA GLN A 294 -1.78 20.91 -11.47
C GLN A 294 -2.64 21.35 -10.28
N LYS A 295 -3.96 21.39 -10.43
CA LYS A 295 -4.92 21.76 -9.37
C LYS A 295 -4.69 20.95 -8.07
N HIS A 296 -4.42 19.67 -8.20
CA HIS A 296 -4.25 18.76 -7.06
C HIS A 296 -2.81 18.35 -6.80
N GLY A 297 -1.91 18.54 -7.73
CA GLY A 297 -0.54 18.04 -7.65
C GLY A 297 -0.39 16.61 -8.15
N ILE A 298 -1.26 16.16 -9.06
CA ILE A 298 -1.18 14.83 -9.68
C ILE A 298 0.08 14.74 -10.54
N LEU A 299 0.84 13.68 -10.34
CA LEU A 299 2.07 13.38 -11.07
C LEU A 299 1.76 12.47 -12.26
N ILE A 300 2.56 12.60 -13.33
CA ILE A 300 2.48 11.74 -14.52
C ILE A 300 3.85 11.14 -14.82
N ASP A 301 3.86 9.86 -15.17
CA ASP A 301 5.05 9.12 -15.64
C ASP A 301 4.66 8.09 -16.69
N GLY A 302 5.65 7.42 -17.30
CA GLY A 302 5.47 6.39 -18.29
C GLY A 302 6.14 6.73 -19.63
N GLU A 303 5.99 5.81 -20.60
CA GLU A 303 6.54 5.96 -21.95
C GLU A 303 5.70 6.89 -22.83
N GLY A 304 4.48 7.22 -22.40
CA GLY A 304 3.52 8.02 -23.19
C GLY A 304 2.74 7.17 -24.19
N VAL A 305 2.56 7.70 -25.39
CA VAL A 305 1.95 6.98 -26.51
C VAL A 305 3.07 6.39 -27.38
N VAL A 306 3.20 5.07 -27.33
CA VAL A 306 4.24 4.32 -28.05
C VAL A 306 3.78 3.95 -29.47
N ASP A 307 4.71 3.37 -30.24
CA ASP A 307 4.44 2.90 -31.61
C ASP A 307 3.20 1.96 -31.64
N GLY A 308 2.27 2.25 -32.57
CA GLY A 308 1.00 1.54 -32.67
C GLY A 308 -0.16 2.20 -31.92
N GLY A 309 0.08 3.33 -31.23
CA GLY A 309 -0.95 4.12 -30.51
C GLY A 309 -1.32 3.55 -29.14
N GLU A 310 -0.57 2.59 -28.60
CA GLU A 310 -0.75 2.08 -27.24
C GLU A 310 -0.33 3.13 -26.23
N THR A 311 -1.18 3.37 -25.22
CA THR A 311 -0.91 4.31 -24.15
C THR A 311 -0.25 3.60 -22.96
N LYS A 312 0.88 4.13 -22.49
CA LYS A 312 1.62 3.66 -21.31
C LYS A 312 1.88 4.82 -20.36
N ILE A 313 0.89 5.11 -19.55
CA ILE A 313 0.89 6.26 -18.63
C ILE A 313 0.49 5.80 -17.23
N LEU A 314 1.11 6.41 -16.24
CA LEU A 314 0.85 6.24 -14.83
C LEU A 314 0.60 7.61 -14.20
N LEU A 315 -0.52 7.76 -13.51
CA LEU A 315 -0.87 8.96 -12.74
C LEU A 315 -0.85 8.62 -11.25
N GLN A 316 -0.27 9.49 -10.43
CA GLN A 316 -0.10 9.26 -8.99
C GLN A 316 -0.30 10.56 -8.20
N ILE A 317 -0.84 10.42 -6.98
CA ILE A 317 -0.88 11.48 -5.97
C ILE A 317 -0.83 10.84 -4.58
N PHE A 318 -0.28 11.56 -3.60
CA PHE A 318 -0.02 11.06 -2.26
C PHE A 318 -0.72 11.89 -1.21
N SER A 319 -1.42 11.22 -0.28
CA SER A 319 -1.97 11.92 0.88
C SER A 319 -0.84 12.38 1.82
N LYS A 320 -1.13 13.34 2.69
CA LYS A 320 -0.29 13.54 3.89
C LYS A 320 -0.29 12.28 4.74
N THR A 321 0.64 12.20 5.68
CA THR A 321 0.62 11.13 6.70
C THR A 321 -0.67 11.24 7.52
N VAL A 322 -1.44 10.15 7.58
CA VAL A 322 -2.80 10.15 8.14
C VAL A 322 -3.02 9.06 9.20
N ILE A 323 -2.15 8.05 9.27
CA ILE A 323 -2.18 6.99 10.28
C ILE A 323 -0.76 6.90 10.86
N GLY A 324 -0.46 7.72 11.88
CA GLY A 324 0.91 7.90 12.33
C GLY A 324 1.80 8.38 11.17
N PRO A 325 2.90 7.68 10.84
CA PRO A 325 3.73 8.03 9.68
C PRO A 325 3.25 7.41 8.35
N ILE A 326 2.14 6.67 8.35
CA ILE A 326 1.59 5.99 7.17
C ILE A 326 0.76 6.97 6.35
N PHE A 327 0.83 6.86 5.02
CA PHE A 327 0.04 7.61 4.06
C PHE A 327 -0.55 6.73 2.96
N PHE A 328 -1.39 7.31 2.11
CA PHE A 328 -1.99 6.63 0.96
C PHE A 328 -1.45 7.20 -0.35
N GLU A 329 -1.28 6.31 -1.31
CA GLU A 329 -1.06 6.63 -2.71
C GLU A 329 -2.33 6.35 -3.50
N PHE A 330 -2.73 7.27 -4.35
CA PHE A 330 -3.81 7.10 -5.31
C PHE A 330 -3.20 7.03 -6.71
N ILE A 331 -3.49 5.95 -7.45
CA ILE A 331 -2.82 5.62 -8.70
C ILE A 331 -3.84 5.28 -9.78
N GLN A 332 -3.63 5.76 -11.00
CA GLN A 332 -4.33 5.29 -12.18
C GLN A 332 -3.34 4.81 -13.22
N ARG A 333 -3.48 3.55 -13.62
CA ARG A 333 -2.67 2.93 -14.66
C ARG A 333 -3.40 2.96 -15.98
N LYS A 334 -2.80 3.60 -16.98
CA LYS A 334 -3.27 3.64 -18.37
C LYS A 334 -2.22 2.92 -19.24
N GLY A 335 -2.14 1.58 -19.07
CA GLY A 335 -1.21 0.72 -19.78
C GLY A 335 0.23 0.66 -19.23
N ASP A 336 0.57 1.45 -18.22
CA ASP A 336 1.88 1.39 -17.56
C ASP A 336 1.83 0.52 -16.30
N ASP A 337 2.69 -0.49 -16.23
CA ASP A 337 2.80 -1.42 -15.10
C ASP A 337 3.97 -1.09 -14.16
N GLY A 338 4.68 0.02 -14.41
CA GLY A 338 5.81 0.50 -13.60
C GLY A 338 5.40 1.08 -12.24
N PHE A 339 6.35 1.68 -11.57
CA PHE A 339 6.16 2.35 -10.27
C PHE A 339 6.33 3.87 -10.35
N GLY A 340 6.39 4.43 -11.56
CA GLY A 340 6.55 5.87 -11.75
C GLY A 340 7.94 6.36 -11.33
N GLU A 341 8.98 5.93 -12.02
CA GLU A 341 10.39 6.26 -11.67
C GLU A 341 10.61 7.77 -11.59
N GLY A 342 10.07 8.52 -12.56
CA GLY A 342 10.15 9.98 -12.56
C GLY A 342 9.32 10.63 -11.45
N ASN A 343 8.20 10.02 -11.07
CA ASN A 343 7.33 10.49 -10.01
C ASN A 343 7.90 10.15 -8.62
N PHE A 344 8.63 9.05 -8.50
CA PHE A 344 9.21 8.64 -7.21
C PHE A 344 10.19 9.67 -6.68
N LYS A 345 11.00 10.27 -7.54
CA LYS A 345 11.87 11.40 -7.16
C LYS A 345 11.05 12.61 -6.69
N ALA A 346 9.97 12.94 -7.39
CA ALA A 346 9.11 14.05 -6.99
C ALA A 346 8.41 13.79 -5.64
N LEU A 347 7.96 12.56 -5.38
CA LEU A 347 7.44 12.14 -4.08
C LEU A 347 8.50 12.31 -2.99
N PHE A 348 9.71 11.79 -3.23
CA PHE A 348 10.79 11.87 -2.27
C PHE A 348 11.10 13.33 -1.89
N GLU A 349 11.23 14.21 -2.87
CA GLU A 349 11.47 15.64 -2.66
C GLU A 349 10.30 16.31 -1.92
N SER A 350 9.06 15.87 -2.14
CA SER A 350 7.87 16.39 -1.44
C SER A 350 7.84 15.98 0.04
N ILE A 351 8.17 14.72 0.34
CA ILE A 351 8.28 14.24 1.73
C ILE A 351 9.41 14.99 2.45
N GLU A 352 10.58 15.09 1.83
CA GLU A 352 11.74 15.80 2.37
C GLU A 352 11.38 17.27 2.71
N ALA A 353 10.69 17.96 1.81
CA ALA A 353 10.23 19.32 2.03
C ALA A 353 9.20 19.44 3.18
N GLU A 354 8.28 18.47 3.31
CA GLU A 354 7.32 18.43 4.41
C GLU A 354 7.99 18.19 5.76
N GLU A 355 8.96 17.28 5.81
CA GLU A 355 9.73 16.98 7.02
C GLU A 355 10.62 18.15 7.45
N MET A 356 11.25 18.84 6.48
CA MET A 356 11.99 20.08 6.75
C MET A 356 11.09 21.18 7.34
N ALA A 357 9.89 21.35 6.79
CA ALA A 357 8.91 22.33 7.29
C ALA A 357 8.45 22.02 8.72
N ARG A 358 8.48 20.73 9.13
CA ARG A 358 8.19 20.30 10.51
C ARG A 358 9.40 20.39 11.45
N GLY A 359 10.62 20.57 10.93
CA GLY A 359 11.86 20.57 11.70
C GLY A 359 12.37 19.17 12.06
N ASP A 360 11.93 18.14 11.36
CA ASP A 360 12.28 16.74 11.65
C ASP A 360 13.79 16.43 11.42
N TYR A 361 14.53 17.30 10.71
CA TYR A 361 15.98 17.16 10.47
C TYR A 361 16.87 17.92 11.45
N GLY A 362 16.31 18.72 12.39
CA GLY A 362 17.06 19.56 13.32
C GLY A 362 17.89 20.65 12.62
N ASP A 363 18.72 21.37 13.39
CA ASP A 363 19.53 22.51 12.90
C ASP A 363 20.71 22.11 11.98
N GLN A 364 20.81 20.87 11.51
CA GLN A 364 21.93 20.40 10.69
C GLN A 364 21.88 20.84 9.22
N VAL A 365 20.80 21.47 8.77
CA VAL A 365 20.59 21.89 7.37
C VAL A 365 20.80 23.39 7.13
N SER A 366 21.28 24.14 8.12
CA SER A 366 21.50 25.61 8.02
C SER A 366 22.95 26.02 7.71
N ALA A 367 23.67 25.24 6.91
CA ALA A 367 24.98 25.63 6.42
C ALA A 367 25.26 25.00 5.06
N ASP A 368 24.77 25.65 3.99
CA ASP A 368 25.48 25.88 2.73
C ASP A 368 24.69 26.86 1.83
#